data_a82a592b47bb2e2a22a152003a1cb293
#
_entry.id   a82a592b47bb2e2a22a152003a1cb293
#
_cell.length_a   1.000
_cell.length_b   1.000
_cell.length_c   1.000
_cell.angle_alpha   90.00
_cell.angle_beta   90.00
_cell.angle_gamma   90.00
#
_symmetry.space_group_name_H-M   'P 1'
#
loop_
_entity.id
_entity.type
_entity.pdbx_description
1 polymer ?
#
loop_
_entity_poly.entity_id
_entity_poly.type
_entity_poly.pdbx_seq_one_letter_code
_entity_poly.pdbx_strand_id
1 'polypeptide(L)'
;MKVVDMHCDTVLRIYDEGGSLLENDFNIDLKKMLKGDYLLQNFAMFVNLNDSVAPLIKAQQLIDLYYNEINKHPDIIKPIFSYQDIIDNQNAGLMSAMLTLEEGAVVNHDLAILRNYYRLGVRMITLTWNYPNGIGYPNLSNANDHHDLFSINTKDGLTDFGIEYVKEMERLGIIIDVSHLSDAGFYDVLKYTTKPFVASHSNARGICGVGRNLSDDMIKELAKRNGVIGINFCGDFLKTIPNGNARSCIEDMVKHILYVKNLVGMDNV
;
A
#
# COMPACT_ATOMS: atom_id res chain seq x y z
N MET A 1 22.33 -3.07 -2.98
CA MET A 1 21.38 -2.25 -2.20
C MET A 1 20.15 -3.09 -1.99
N LYS A 2 19.69 -3.22 -0.76
CA LYS A 2 18.48 -4.03 -0.48
C LYS A 2 17.22 -3.31 -0.96
N VAL A 3 16.27 -4.08 -1.51
CA VAL A 3 14.97 -3.56 -1.95
C VAL A 3 13.94 -3.76 -0.83
N VAL A 4 13.18 -2.71 -0.56
CA VAL A 4 11.94 -2.76 0.22
C VAL A 4 10.81 -2.39 -0.73
N ASP A 5 9.93 -3.35 -1.01
CA ASP A 5 8.76 -3.13 -1.85
C ASP A 5 7.51 -3.07 -0.96
N MET A 6 6.83 -1.93 -1.00
CA MET A 6 5.78 -1.64 -0.04
C MET A 6 4.38 -2.11 -0.49
N HIS A 7 4.25 -2.69 -1.70
CA HIS A 7 2.95 -3.14 -2.18
C HIS A 7 3.04 -4.14 -3.34
N CYS A 8 2.38 -5.28 -3.21
CA CYS A 8 2.07 -6.15 -4.35
C CYS A 8 0.79 -6.95 -4.11
N ASP A 9 0.05 -7.25 -5.20
CA ASP A 9 -1.21 -8.00 -5.20
C ASP A 9 -1.00 -9.48 -5.56
N THR A 10 0.20 -10.00 -5.40
CA THR A 10 0.56 -11.35 -5.84
C THR A 10 -0.31 -12.43 -5.20
N VAL A 11 -0.70 -12.25 -3.92
CA VAL A 11 -1.56 -13.22 -3.21
C VAL A 11 -2.96 -13.26 -3.84
N LEU A 12 -3.53 -12.10 -4.20
CA LEU A 12 -4.80 -12.07 -4.93
C LEU A 12 -4.67 -12.78 -6.29
N ARG A 13 -3.59 -12.54 -7.04
CA ARG A 13 -3.36 -13.21 -8.32
C ARG A 13 -3.29 -14.73 -8.15
N ILE A 14 -2.61 -15.22 -7.11
CA ILE A 14 -2.59 -16.66 -6.80
C ILE A 14 -3.98 -17.18 -6.42
N TYR A 15 -4.77 -16.39 -5.67
CA TYR A 15 -6.14 -16.75 -5.30
C TYR A 15 -7.06 -16.89 -6.52
N ASP A 16 -6.98 -15.96 -7.46
CA ASP A 16 -7.89 -15.90 -8.61
C ASP A 16 -7.44 -16.81 -9.78
N GLU A 17 -6.13 -16.94 -10.02
CA GLU A 17 -5.57 -17.60 -11.17
C GLU A 17 -4.85 -18.92 -10.82
N GLY A 18 -4.63 -19.19 -9.55
CA GLY A 18 -3.79 -20.30 -9.08
C GLY A 18 -2.31 -19.99 -9.19
N GLY A 19 -1.47 -21.01 -8.94
CA GLY A 19 -0.02 -20.89 -9.01
C GLY A 19 0.66 -21.00 -7.66
N SER A 20 1.88 -20.50 -7.57
CA SER A 20 2.74 -20.58 -6.38
C SER A 20 3.47 -19.26 -6.15
N LEU A 21 3.73 -18.94 -4.89
CA LEU A 21 4.59 -17.80 -4.55
C LEU A 21 6.06 -18.08 -4.88
N LEU A 22 6.51 -19.34 -4.94
CA LEU A 22 7.90 -19.66 -5.25
C LEU A 22 8.31 -19.19 -6.64
N GLU A 23 7.49 -19.52 -7.64
CA GLU A 23 7.73 -19.19 -9.05
C GLU A 23 6.38 -19.10 -9.78
N ASN A 24 6.17 -18.02 -10.53
CA ASN A 24 4.97 -17.77 -11.29
C ASN A 24 5.24 -16.83 -12.48
N ASP A 25 4.25 -16.66 -13.34
CA ASP A 25 4.31 -15.76 -14.50
C ASP A 25 3.87 -14.32 -14.16
N PHE A 26 3.63 -14.02 -12.88
CA PHE A 26 3.28 -12.68 -12.40
C PHE A 26 4.53 -11.80 -12.25
N ASN A 27 4.34 -10.56 -11.77
CA ASN A 27 5.45 -9.62 -11.62
C ASN A 27 6.37 -9.97 -10.44
N ILE A 28 5.81 -10.53 -9.35
CA ILE A 28 6.51 -10.86 -8.10
C ILE A 28 6.39 -12.36 -7.82
N ASP A 29 7.52 -12.98 -7.52
CA ASP A 29 7.66 -14.31 -6.91
C ASP A 29 8.98 -14.38 -6.12
N LEU A 30 9.16 -15.41 -5.29
CA LEU A 30 10.35 -15.54 -4.43
C LEU A 30 11.66 -15.63 -5.22
N LYS A 31 11.65 -16.29 -6.39
CA LYS A 31 12.85 -16.36 -7.24
C LYS A 31 13.23 -15.01 -7.82
N LYS A 32 12.25 -14.19 -8.25
CA LYS A 32 12.47 -12.82 -8.73
C LYS A 32 12.93 -11.90 -7.60
N MET A 33 12.33 -12.03 -6.40
CA MET A 33 12.73 -11.28 -5.22
C MET A 33 14.17 -11.59 -4.81
N LEU A 34 14.59 -12.86 -4.81
CA LEU A 34 15.99 -13.24 -4.55
C LEU A 34 16.96 -12.58 -5.55
N LYS A 35 16.61 -12.59 -6.84
CA LYS A 35 17.42 -11.89 -7.88
C LYS A 35 17.47 -10.38 -7.69
N GLY A 36 16.37 -9.79 -7.17
CA GLY A 36 16.24 -8.36 -6.90
C GLY A 36 16.89 -7.91 -5.59
N ASP A 37 17.51 -8.81 -4.80
CA ASP A 37 18.10 -8.51 -3.50
C ASP A 37 17.09 -7.89 -2.50
N TYR A 38 15.88 -8.46 -2.44
CA TYR A 38 14.81 -7.98 -1.55
C TYR A 38 15.14 -8.21 -0.08
N LEU A 39 14.87 -7.20 0.74
CA LEU A 39 14.88 -7.29 2.19
C LEU A 39 13.46 -7.55 2.73
N LEU A 40 12.49 -6.81 2.19
CA LEU A 40 11.11 -6.83 2.65
C LEU A 40 10.16 -6.67 1.45
N GLN A 41 9.13 -7.50 1.43
CA GLN A 41 7.95 -7.35 0.59
C GLN A 41 6.71 -7.18 1.44
N ASN A 42 5.92 -6.15 1.16
CA ASN A 42 4.57 -6.02 1.69
C ASN A 42 3.59 -6.70 0.73
N PHE A 43 2.90 -7.72 1.24
CA PHE A 43 1.87 -8.44 0.48
C PHE A 43 0.50 -7.87 0.83
N ALA A 44 -0.15 -7.24 -0.14
CA ALA A 44 -1.46 -6.64 0.04
C ALA A 44 -2.57 -7.69 -0.16
N MET A 45 -3.42 -7.83 0.84
CA MET A 45 -4.68 -8.54 0.71
C MET A 45 -5.69 -7.55 0.15
N PHE A 46 -5.68 -7.40 -1.19
CA PHE A 46 -6.60 -6.49 -1.87
C PHE A 46 -8.00 -7.09 -1.95
N VAL A 47 -8.99 -6.29 -1.57
CA VAL A 47 -10.40 -6.66 -1.62
C VAL A 47 -11.20 -5.59 -2.38
N ASN A 48 -11.75 -5.96 -3.52
CA ASN A 48 -12.71 -5.13 -4.21
C ASN A 48 -14.08 -5.27 -3.52
N LEU A 49 -14.64 -4.15 -3.03
CA LEU A 49 -15.95 -4.15 -2.33
C LEU A 49 -17.13 -4.54 -3.25
N ASN A 50 -16.93 -4.55 -4.56
CA ASN A 50 -17.92 -4.98 -5.54
C ASN A 50 -17.83 -6.47 -5.91
N ASP A 51 -16.89 -7.21 -5.30
CA ASP A 51 -16.80 -8.66 -5.50
C ASP A 51 -18.04 -9.39 -4.96
N SER A 52 -18.31 -10.57 -5.50
CA SER A 52 -19.43 -11.40 -5.05
C SER A 52 -19.22 -11.99 -3.65
N VAL A 53 -17.98 -12.11 -3.21
CA VAL A 53 -17.61 -12.58 -1.87
C VAL A 53 -17.63 -11.40 -0.90
N ALA A 54 -18.27 -11.59 0.26
CA ALA A 54 -18.29 -10.55 1.30
C ALA A 54 -16.87 -10.10 1.67
N PRO A 55 -16.58 -8.78 1.75
CA PRO A 55 -15.22 -8.26 1.90
C PRO A 55 -14.44 -8.83 3.10
N LEU A 56 -15.11 -8.96 4.26
CA LEU A 56 -14.52 -9.58 5.45
C LEU A 56 -14.07 -11.02 5.17
N ILE A 57 -14.89 -11.81 4.45
CA ILE A 57 -14.60 -13.22 4.16
C ILE A 57 -13.46 -13.31 3.15
N LYS A 58 -13.48 -12.49 2.09
CA LYS A 58 -12.39 -12.46 1.08
C LYS A 58 -11.06 -12.13 1.76
N ALA A 59 -11.02 -11.13 2.64
CA ALA A 59 -9.80 -10.78 3.38
C ALA A 59 -9.27 -11.95 4.23
N GLN A 60 -10.16 -12.70 4.92
CA GLN A 60 -9.74 -13.87 5.68
C GLN A 60 -9.18 -14.98 4.79
N GLN A 61 -9.78 -15.23 3.63
CA GLN A 61 -9.31 -16.24 2.68
C GLN A 61 -7.93 -15.86 2.11
N LEU A 62 -7.70 -14.58 1.80
CA LEU A 62 -6.40 -14.09 1.33
C LEU A 62 -5.32 -14.18 2.42
N ILE A 63 -5.66 -13.89 3.69
CA ILE A 63 -4.74 -14.03 4.82
C ILE A 63 -4.35 -15.49 5.02
N ASP A 64 -5.29 -16.42 4.94
CA ASP A 64 -5.01 -17.86 5.02
C ASP A 64 -4.07 -18.30 3.89
N LEU A 65 -4.36 -17.90 2.65
CA LEU A 65 -3.52 -18.18 1.48
C LEU A 65 -2.11 -17.60 1.64
N TYR A 66 -1.99 -16.34 2.13
CA TYR A 66 -0.69 -15.72 2.40
C TYR A 66 0.15 -16.59 3.34
N TYR A 67 -0.40 -17.01 4.47
CA TYR A 67 0.34 -17.86 5.41
C TYR A 67 0.66 -19.24 4.84
N ASN A 68 -0.26 -19.82 4.08
CA ASN A 68 -0.03 -21.11 3.43
C ASN A 68 1.12 -21.02 2.42
N GLU A 69 1.20 -19.94 1.63
CA GLU A 69 2.30 -19.75 0.66
C GLU A 69 3.63 -19.43 1.35
N ILE A 70 3.67 -18.54 2.34
CA ILE A 70 4.90 -18.18 3.05
C ILE A 70 5.46 -19.41 3.81
N ASN A 71 4.62 -20.19 4.47
CA ASN A 71 5.04 -21.34 5.27
C ASN A 71 5.58 -22.51 4.44
N LYS A 72 5.38 -22.54 3.12
CA LYS A 72 6.01 -23.52 2.22
C LYS A 72 7.52 -23.26 2.03
N HIS A 73 7.99 -22.06 2.33
CA HIS A 73 9.35 -21.61 2.00
C HIS A 73 10.08 -20.95 3.18
N PRO A 74 10.14 -21.59 4.37
CA PRO A 74 10.69 -21.02 5.60
C PRO A 74 12.20 -20.78 5.56
N ASP A 75 12.87 -21.35 4.57
CA ASP A 75 14.29 -21.20 4.25
C ASP A 75 14.59 -20.01 3.32
N ILE A 76 13.56 -19.34 2.80
CA ILE A 76 13.68 -18.22 1.86
C ILE A 76 13.10 -16.91 2.46
N ILE A 77 11.92 -17.00 3.08
CA ILE A 77 11.16 -15.86 3.55
C ILE A 77 10.42 -16.19 4.85
N LYS A 78 10.26 -15.19 5.73
CA LYS A 78 9.46 -15.32 6.95
C LYS A 78 8.53 -14.14 7.15
N PRO A 79 7.35 -14.35 7.76
CA PRO A 79 6.48 -13.25 8.15
C PRO A 79 7.14 -12.41 9.23
N ILE A 80 6.75 -11.11 9.29
CA ILE A 80 7.20 -10.18 10.32
C ILE A 80 6.02 -9.58 11.08
N PHE A 81 6.24 -9.33 12.36
CA PHE A 81 5.28 -8.69 13.26
C PHE A 81 5.87 -7.46 13.94
N SER A 82 7.19 -7.27 13.84
CA SER A 82 7.96 -6.17 14.42
C SER A 82 9.18 -5.81 13.56
N TYR A 83 9.78 -4.65 13.84
CA TYR A 83 11.06 -4.28 13.23
C TYR A 83 12.19 -5.27 13.56
N GLN A 84 12.19 -5.86 14.77
CA GLN A 84 13.20 -6.83 15.16
C GLN A 84 13.17 -8.08 14.27
N ASP A 85 11.98 -8.51 13.84
CA ASP A 85 11.85 -9.67 12.94
C ASP A 85 12.55 -9.43 11.59
N ILE A 86 12.53 -8.18 11.08
CA ILE A 86 13.26 -7.82 9.84
C ILE A 86 14.77 -8.01 10.04
N ILE A 87 15.29 -7.54 11.17
CA ILE A 87 16.73 -7.66 11.51
C ILE A 87 17.12 -9.13 11.69
N ASP A 88 16.30 -9.90 12.39
CA ASP A 88 16.56 -11.32 12.65
C ASP A 88 16.51 -12.14 11.35
N ASN A 89 15.54 -11.89 10.49
CA ASN A 89 15.44 -12.51 9.17
C ASN A 89 16.65 -12.16 8.29
N GLN A 90 17.05 -10.88 8.25
CA GLN A 90 18.21 -10.45 7.50
C GLN A 90 19.50 -11.11 8.00
N ASN A 91 19.70 -11.22 9.31
CA ASN A 91 20.86 -11.90 9.90
C ASN A 91 20.88 -13.40 9.61
N ALA A 92 19.69 -14.00 9.42
CA ALA A 92 19.54 -15.39 8.99
C ALA A 92 19.68 -15.59 7.48
N GLY A 93 19.87 -14.51 6.69
CA GLY A 93 19.93 -14.58 5.24
C GLY A 93 18.56 -14.75 4.56
N LEU A 94 17.47 -14.44 5.27
CA LEU A 94 16.09 -14.59 4.79
C LEU A 94 15.51 -13.24 4.38
N MET A 95 14.54 -13.27 3.45
CA MET A 95 13.67 -12.15 3.16
C MET A 95 12.55 -12.05 4.20
N SER A 96 11.95 -10.86 4.29
CA SER A 96 10.84 -10.58 5.19
C SER A 96 9.53 -10.38 4.41
N ALA A 97 8.42 -10.89 4.95
CA ALA A 97 7.07 -10.71 4.42
C ALA A 97 6.21 -9.94 5.42
N MET A 98 5.67 -8.78 5.03
CA MET A 98 4.69 -8.05 5.81
C MET A 98 3.29 -8.32 5.27
N LEU A 99 2.40 -8.74 6.14
CA LEU A 99 0.98 -8.85 5.83
C LEU A 99 0.31 -7.48 5.90
N THR A 100 -0.31 -7.05 4.79
CA THR A 100 -1.03 -5.77 4.69
C THR A 100 -2.43 -5.97 4.14
N LEU A 101 -3.32 -5.02 4.37
CA LEU A 101 -4.65 -4.99 3.77
C LEU A 101 -4.75 -3.79 2.81
N GLU A 102 -5.33 -4.01 1.66
CA GLU A 102 -5.78 -2.94 0.78
C GLU A 102 -7.30 -3.01 0.65
N GLU A 103 -7.94 -1.95 1.06
CA GLU A 103 -9.34 -1.67 1.37
C GLU A 103 -9.64 -1.85 2.87
N GLY A 104 -9.53 -0.75 3.61
CA GLY A 104 -9.75 -0.73 5.06
C GLY A 104 -11.18 -1.10 5.50
N ALA A 105 -12.19 -0.97 4.62
CA ALA A 105 -13.59 -1.30 4.94
C ALA A 105 -13.82 -2.79 5.21
N VAL A 106 -12.85 -3.66 4.95
CA VAL A 106 -12.91 -5.09 5.31
C VAL A 106 -13.13 -5.33 6.81
N VAL A 107 -12.98 -4.30 7.66
CA VAL A 107 -13.31 -4.36 9.09
C VAL A 107 -14.83 -4.32 9.37
N ASN A 108 -15.66 -4.15 8.33
CA ASN A 108 -17.11 -4.11 8.46
C ASN A 108 -17.62 -3.11 9.52
N HIS A 109 -17.02 -1.92 9.56
CA HIS A 109 -17.37 -0.82 10.46
C HIS A 109 -17.24 -1.18 11.97
N ASP A 110 -16.32 -2.10 12.31
CA ASP A 110 -16.12 -2.57 13.69
C ASP A 110 -14.63 -2.61 14.07
N LEU A 111 -14.23 -1.80 15.05
CA LEU A 111 -12.86 -1.76 15.57
C LEU A 111 -12.43 -3.06 16.26
N ALA A 112 -13.35 -3.93 16.66
CA ALA A 112 -12.99 -5.25 17.17
C ALA A 112 -12.39 -6.13 16.07
N ILE A 113 -12.90 -6.01 14.83
CA ILE A 113 -12.35 -6.69 13.67
C ILE A 113 -10.95 -6.15 13.33
N LEU A 114 -10.75 -4.81 13.41
CA LEU A 114 -9.43 -4.21 13.25
C LEU A 114 -8.40 -4.80 14.24
N ARG A 115 -8.77 -4.91 15.51
CA ARG A 115 -7.93 -5.55 16.53
C ARG A 115 -7.64 -7.02 16.25
N ASN A 116 -8.60 -7.74 15.65
CA ASN A 116 -8.39 -9.12 15.23
C ASN A 116 -7.42 -9.22 14.04
N TYR A 117 -7.49 -8.32 13.06
CA TYR A 117 -6.49 -8.26 11.97
C TYR A 117 -5.08 -8.00 12.51
N TYR A 118 -4.93 -7.12 13.50
CA TYR A 118 -3.63 -6.95 14.17
C TYR A 118 -3.11 -8.24 14.81
N ARG A 119 -3.98 -9.00 15.49
CA ARG A 119 -3.63 -10.31 16.10
C ARG A 119 -3.28 -11.35 15.04
N LEU A 120 -3.92 -11.30 13.87
CA LEU A 120 -3.60 -12.13 12.71
C LEU A 120 -2.30 -11.71 12.00
N GLY A 121 -1.64 -10.63 12.42
CA GLY A 121 -0.35 -10.23 11.87
C GLY A 121 -0.38 -9.07 10.89
N VAL A 122 -1.51 -8.46 10.62
CA VAL A 122 -1.59 -7.25 9.78
C VAL A 122 -0.81 -6.11 10.43
N ARG A 123 0.07 -5.47 9.66
CA ARG A 123 0.91 -4.35 10.14
C ARG A 123 0.78 -3.06 9.33
N MET A 124 0.08 -3.08 8.20
CA MET A 124 -0.24 -1.89 7.43
C MET A 124 -1.63 -2.04 6.79
N ILE A 125 -2.38 -0.95 6.69
CA ILE A 125 -3.68 -0.94 6.03
C ILE A 125 -3.82 0.32 5.17
N THR A 126 -4.14 0.14 3.89
CA THR A 126 -4.57 1.20 2.97
C THR A 126 -6.04 1.52 3.26
N LEU A 127 -6.34 2.78 3.58
CA LEU A 127 -7.63 3.18 4.14
C LEU A 127 -8.80 3.04 3.16
N THR A 128 -8.57 3.38 1.90
CA THR A 128 -9.57 3.31 0.81
C THR A 128 -8.91 2.77 -0.46
N TRP A 129 -9.68 2.15 -1.31
CA TRP A 129 -9.29 2.00 -2.72
C TRP A 129 -9.98 3.12 -3.56
N ASN A 130 -10.54 2.81 -4.73
CA ASN A 130 -11.06 3.81 -5.69
C ASN A 130 -12.56 4.10 -5.54
N TYR A 131 -13.12 3.99 -4.35
CA TYR A 131 -14.50 4.36 -4.03
C TYR A 131 -14.62 4.79 -2.58
N PRO A 132 -15.62 5.66 -2.26
CA PRO A 132 -15.94 5.98 -0.88
C PRO A 132 -16.30 4.72 -0.10
N ASN A 133 -15.83 4.64 1.13
CA ASN A 133 -16.16 3.57 2.07
C ASN A 133 -16.52 4.15 3.45
N GLY A 134 -16.78 3.30 4.43
CA GLY A 134 -17.12 3.75 5.78
C GLY A 134 -15.98 4.45 6.54
N ILE A 135 -14.75 4.49 5.99
CA ILE A 135 -13.58 5.12 6.60
C ILE A 135 -13.31 6.49 5.99
N GLY A 136 -13.43 6.63 4.66
CA GLY A 136 -13.10 7.88 3.98
C GLY A 136 -13.41 7.87 2.50
N TYR A 137 -12.83 8.83 1.81
CA TYR A 137 -13.05 9.09 0.39
C TYR A 137 -11.72 9.04 -0.37
N PRO A 138 -11.68 8.45 -1.58
CA PRO A 138 -10.51 8.50 -2.46
C PRO A 138 -10.46 9.80 -3.27
N ASN A 139 -9.29 10.08 -3.88
CA ASN A 139 -9.23 11.07 -4.96
C ASN A 139 -9.87 10.52 -6.24
N LEU A 140 -9.61 9.26 -6.54
CA LEU A 140 -10.06 8.60 -7.75
C LEU A 140 -11.30 7.76 -7.43
N SER A 141 -12.47 8.18 -7.94
CA SER A 141 -13.74 7.52 -7.66
C SER A 141 -14.20 6.56 -8.77
N ASN A 142 -13.51 6.57 -9.91
CA ASN A 142 -13.78 5.68 -11.04
C ASN A 142 -12.52 5.45 -11.88
N ALA A 143 -11.84 4.35 -11.64
CA ALA A 143 -10.60 4.00 -12.32
C ALA A 143 -10.74 3.79 -13.85
N ASN A 144 -11.96 3.64 -14.35
CA ASN A 144 -12.22 3.44 -15.79
C ASN A 144 -12.50 4.75 -16.54
N ASP A 145 -12.58 5.89 -15.84
CA ASP A 145 -12.80 7.19 -16.45
C ASP A 145 -11.49 8.00 -16.47
N HIS A 146 -10.90 8.14 -17.65
CA HIS A 146 -9.66 8.93 -17.81
C HIS A 146 -9.81 10.40 -17.40
N HIS A 147 -11.01 10.98 -17.42
CA HIS A 147 -11.26 12.33 -16.92
C HIS A 147 -11.15 12.39 -15.39
N ASP A 148 -11.48 11.30 -14.72
CA ASP A 148 -11.42 11.21 -13.27
C ASP A 148 -9.97 11.08 -12.74
N LEU A 149 -9.00 10.61 -13.55
CA LEU A 149 -7.59 10.50 -13.15
C LEU A 149 -7.00 11.80 -12.62
N PHE A 150 -7.48 12.94 -13.08
CA PHE A 150 -7.02 14.28 -12.69
C PHE A 150 -7.86 14.91 -11.59
N SER A 151 -8.94 14.25 -11.16
CA SER A 151 -9.79 14.74 -10.08
C SER A 151 -9.05 14.73 -8.75
N ILE A 152 -9.20 15.82 -7.99
CA ILE A 152 -8.62 16.00 -6.67
C ILE A 152 -9.75 16.31 -5.70
N ASN A 153 -9.96 15.44 -4.72
CA ASN A 153 -10.96 15.64 -3.68
C ASN A 153 -10.32 16.33 -2.45
N THR A 154 -10.53 17.62 -2.34
CA THR A 154 -10.08 18.45 -1.22
C THR A 154 -11.15 18.69 -0.17
N LYS A 155 -12.34 18.07 -0.29
CA LYS A 155 -13.49 18.32 0.56
C LYS A 155 -13.83 17.15 1.47
N ASP A 156 -13.90 15.94 0.89
CA ASP A 156 -14.37 14.77 1.59
C ASP A 156 -13.16 13.95 2.07
N GLY A 157 -12.92 13.97 3.36
CA GLY A 157 -11.80 13.33 4.04
C GLY A 157 -12.21 12.06 4.76
N LEU A 158 -11.73 11.88 5.99
CA LEU A 158 -12.14 10.77 6.84
C LEU A 158 -13.57 10.99 7.39
N THR A 159 -14.33 9.90 7.50
CA THR A 159 -15.59 9.91 8.26
C THR A 159 -15.31 9.95 9.76
N ASP A 160 -16.35 10.14 10.58
CA ASP A 160 -16.20 10.07 12.04
C ASP A 160 -15.64 8.70 12.47
N PHE A 161 -16.12 7.62 11.86
CA PHE A 161 -15.56 6.28 12.10
C PHE A 161 -14.12 6.17 11.59
N GLY A 162 -13.80 6.79 10.45
CA GLY A 162 -12.43 6.83 9.91
C GLY A 162 -11.45 7.50 10.85
N ILE A 163 -11.86 8.56 11.55
CA ILE A 163 -11.04 9.23 12.57
C ILE A 163 -10.78 8.29 13.77
N GLU A 164 -11.80 7.56 14.24
CA GLU A 164 -11.62 6.55 15.29
C GLU A 164 -10.72 5.41 14.81
N TYR A 165 -10.90 5.00 13.56
CA TYR A 165 -10.14 3.92 12.92
C TYR A 165 -8.64 4.21 12.86
N VAL A 166 -8.23 5.39 12.37
CA VAL A 166 -6.80 5.74 12.27
C VAL A 166 -6.15 5.94 13.65
N LYS A 167 -6.91 6.44 14.64
CA LYS A 167 -6.43 6.52 16.02
C LYS A 167 -6.21 5.13 16.63
N GLU A 168 -7.10 4.19 16.35
CA GLU A 168 -6.96 2.80 16.83
C GLU A 168 -5.81 2.09 16.11
N MET A 169 -5.61 2.33 14.78
CA MET A 169 -4.43 1.84 14.05
C MET A 169 -3.14 2.33 14.71
N GLU A 170 -3.04 3.64 14.99
CA GLU A 170 -1.88 4.23 15.64
C GLU A 170 -1.63 3.64 17.04
N ARG A 171 -2.70 3.41 17.83
CA ARG A 171 -2.60 2.79 19.16
C ARG A 171 -2.09 1.35 19.08
N LEU A 172 -2.53 0.58 18.10
CA LEU A 172 -2.11 -0.81 17.88
C LEU A 172 -0.70 -0.92 17.28
N GLY A 173 -0.22 0.11 16.60
CA GLY A 173 1.02 0.06 15.83
C GLY A 173 0.83 -0.51 14.42
N ILE A 174 -0.39 -0.40 13.86
CA ILE A 174 -0.64 -0.65 12.44
C ILE A 174 -0.26 0.62 11.66
N ILE A 175 0.57 0.48 10.64
CA ILE A 175 0.98 1.57 9.76
C ILE A 175 -0.23 2.02 8.93
N ILE A 176 -0.49 3.33 8.91
CA ILE A 176 -1.52 3.93 8.07
C ILE A 176 -0.93 4.15 6.69
N ASP A 177 -1.57 3.61 5.66
CA ASP A 177 -1.22 3.86 4.27
C ASP A 177 -2.28 4.77 3.63
N VAL A 178 -1.82 5.94 3.15
CA VAL A 178 -2.67 6.96 2.52
C VAL A 178 -2.71 6.84 1.00
N SER A 179 -2.14 5.79 0.41
CA SER A 179 -2.33 5.50 -1.00
C SER A 179 -3.83 5.41 -1.31
N HIS A 180 -4.27 5.96 -2.46
CA HIS A 180 -5.66 6.11 -2.88
C HIS A 180 -6.49 7.18 -2.15
N LEU A 181 -6.15 7.53 -0.90
CA LEU A 181 -6.93 8.46 -0.10
C LEU A 181 -7.01 9.85 -0.74
N SER A 182 -8.11 10.57 -0.52
CA SER A 182 -8.30 11.94 -0.96
C SER A 182 -7.27 12.89 -0.32
N ASP A 183 -7.03 14.04 -0.95
CA ASP A 183 -6.20 15.08 -0.35
C ASP A 183 -6.78 15.53 1.00
N ALA A 184 -8.10 15.69 1.12
CA ALA A 184 -8.75 15.99 2.39
C ALA A 184 -8.47 14.92 3.44
N GLY A 185 -8.59 13.63 3.08
CA GLY A 185 -8.30 12.49 3.96
C GLY A 185 -6.84 12.42 4.40
N PHE A 186 -5.90 12.74 3.50
CA PHE A 186 -4.49 12.85 3.86
C PHE A 186 -4.26 13.87 4.99
N TYR A 187 -4.85 15.07 4.87
CA TYR A 187 -4.72 16.10 5.90
C TYR A 187 -5.48 15.76 7.19
N ASP A 188 -6.57 14.97 7.10
CA ASP A 188 -7.23 14.42 8.29
C ASP A 188 -6.33 13.41 9.02
N VAL A 189 -5.66 12.48 8.30
CA VAL A 189 -4.66 11.59 8.91
C VAL A 189 -3.58 12.42 9.60
N LEU A 190 -3.03 13.42 8.93
CA LEU A 190 -2.03 14.32 9.50
C LEU A 190 -2.52 15.04 10.76
N LYS A 191 -3.78 15.43 10.81
CA LYS A 191 -4.41 16.14 11.92
C LYS A 191 -4.71 15.27 13.12
N TYR A 192 -5.18 14.04 12.88
CA TYR A 192 -5.73 13.18 13.95
C TYR A 192 -4.75 12.12 14.46
N THR A 193 -3.56 12.01 13.84
CA THR A 193 -2.49 11.08 14.25
C THR A 193 -1.19 11.81 14.53
N THR A 194 -0.23 11.15 15.15
CA THR A 194 1.06 11.73 15.55
C THR A 194 2.27 10.94 15.06
N LYS A 195 2.11 9.63 14.83
CA LYS A 195 3.18 8.75 14.37
C LYS A 195 3.42 8.85 12.86
N PRO A 196 4.54 8.30 12.36
CA PRO A 196 4.76 8.15 10.93
C PRO A 196 3.63 7.38 10.25
N PHE A 197 3.31 7.78 9.03
CA PHE A 197 2.42 7.08 8.13
C PHE A 197 3.05 7.04 6.73
N VAL A 198 2.54 6.25 5.80
CA VAL A 198 3.17 6.02 4.51
C VAL A 198 2.20 6.23 3.35
N ALA A 199 2.78 6.39 2.15
CA ALA A 199 2.08 6.18 0.89
C ALA A 199 2.77 4.99 0.21
N SER A 200 2.24 3.78 0.39
CA SER A 200 2.93 2.54 0.01
C SER A 200 3.20 2.43 -1.49
N HIS A 201 2.35 3.04 -2.33
CA HIS A 201 2.44 3.02 -3.78
C HIS A 201 1.83 4.29 -4.39
N SER A 202 2.58 5.41 -4.32
CA SER A 202 2.20 6.71 -4.86
C SER A 202 3.40 7.39 -5.53
N ASN A 203 3.12 8.41 -6.35
CA ASN A 203 4.13 9.14 -7.09
C ASN A 203 4.04 10.64 -6.82
N ALA A 204 4.88 11.44 -7.48
CA ALA A 204 4.88 12.91 -7.35
C ALA A 204 3.92 13.55 -8.36
N ARG A 205 2.93 14.30 -7.89
CA ARG A 205 1.97 15.04 -8.72
C ARG A 205 2.65 16.13 -9.55
N GLY A 206 3.76 16.67 -9.07
CA GLY A 206 4.57 17.65 -9.81
C GLY A 206 5.19 17.11 -11.10
N ILE A 207 5.29 15.78 -11.26
CA ILE A 207 5.74 15.13 -12.51
C ILE A 207 4.56 14.64 -13.33
N CYS A 208 3.62 13.93 -12.70
CA CYS A 208 2.42 13.43 -13.35
C CYS A 208 1.20 13.89 -12.55
N GLY A 209 0.43 14.82 -13.11
CA GLY A 209 -0.60 15.62 -12.44
C GLY A 209 -1.89 14.88 -12.03
N VAL A 210 -1.88 13.53 -11.97
CA VAL A 210 -3.04 12.75 -11.59
C VAL A 210 -3.34 12.86 -10.10
N GLY A 211 -4.62 12.84 -9.73
CA GLY A 211 -5.08 12.93 -8.34
C GLY A 211 -4.52 11.83 -7.42
N ARG A 212 -4.22 10.67 -7.99
CA ARG A 212 -3.65 9.51 -7.29
C ARG A 212 -2.22 9.76 -6.75
N ASN A 213 -1.51 10.75 -7.30
CA ASN A 213 -0.18 11.14 -6.88
C ASN A 213 -0.23 12.21 -5.78
N LEU A 214 0.82 12.26 -4.95
CA LEU A 214 0.94 13.22 -3.87
C LEU A 214 1.38 14.61 -4.37
N SER A 215 0.80 15.68 -3.86
CA SER A 215 1.30 17.04 -4.07
C SER A 215 2.64 17.26 -3.34
N ASP A 216 3.38 18.29 -3.75
CA ASP A 216 4.65 18.65 -3.09
C ASP A 216 4.47 18.95 -1.61
N ASP A 217 3.34 19.54 -1.22
CA ASP A 217 3.02 19.83 0.18
C ASP A 217 2.76 18.54 0.95
N MET A 218 1.97 17.61 0.39
CA MET A 218 1.72 16.31 1.00
C MET A 218 3.03 15.51 1.19
N ILE A 219 3.93 15.52 0.19
CA ILE A 219 5.25 14.88 0.27
C ILE A 219 6.07 15.47 1.42
N LYS A 220 6.09 16.81 1.56
CA LYS A 220 6.80 17.49 2.63
C LYS A 220 6.21 17.20 4.01
N GLU A 221 4.87 17.19 4.13
CA GLU A 221 4.21 16.90 5.41
C GLU A 221 4.40 15.44 5.83
N LEU A 222 4.37 14.49 4.87
CA LEU A 222 4.67 13.07 5.12
C LEU A 222 6.12 12.92 5.60
N ALA A 223 7.08 13.57 4.94
CA ALA A 223 8.49 13.54 5.32
C ALA A 223 8.75 14.14 6.71
N LYS A 224 8.08 15.24 7.09
CA LYS A 224 8.14 15.82 8.45
C LYS A 224 7.70 14.82 9.54
N ARG A 225 6.85 13.85 9.17
CA ARG A 225 6.40 12.76 10.05
C ARG A 225 7.31 11.52 9.97
N ASN A 226 8.46 11.61 9.29
CA ASN A 226 9.35 10.47 8.99
C ASN A 226 8.62 9.35 8.22
N GLY A 227 7.66 9.71 7.40
CA GLY A 227 6.95 8.77 6.51
C GLY A 227 7.75 8.46 5.26
N VAL A 228 7.37 7.39 4.55
CA VAL A 228 8.04 6.91 3.35
C VAL A 228 7.02 6.81 2.20
N ILE A 229 7.48 7.08 0.98
CA ILE A 229 6.72 6.98 -0.25
C ILE A 229 7.28 5.82 -1.07
N GLY A 230 6.48 4.78 -1.30
CA GLY A 230 6.77 3.75 -2.28
C GLY A 230 6.36 4.22 -3.69
N ILE A 231 7.21 4.04 -4.66
CA ILE A 231 6.94 4.44 -6.05
C ILE A 231 6.00 3.45 -6.72
N ASN A 232 4.88 3.94 -7.22
CA ASN A 232 3.90 3.16 -7.98
C ASN A 232 4.38 2.96 -9.43
N PHE A 233 4.29 1.73 -9.94
CA PHE A 233 4.77 1.37 -11.28
C PHE A 233 3.69 1.44 -12.36
N CYS A 234 2.46 1.85 -12.02
CA CYS A 234 1.41 2.06 -13.00
C CYS A 234 1.78 3.20 -13.96
N GLY A 235 1.77 2.90 -15.26
CA GLY A 235 2.20 3.83 -16.30
C GLY A 235 1.45 5.16 -16.27
N ASP A 236 0.14 5.13 -16.04
CA ASP A 236 -0.72 6.31 -16.01
C ASP A 236 -0.45 7.24 -14.81
N PHE A 237 0.26 6.74 -13.79
CA PHE A 237 0.68 7.53 -12.62
C PHE A 237 2.14 7.99 -12.70
N LEU A 238 2.91 7.45 -13.66
CA LEU A 238 4.30 7.82 -13.88
C LEU A 238 4.46 8.93 -14.93
N LYS A 239 3.59 8.97 -15.93
CA LYS A 239 3.60 10.03 -16.96
C LYS A 239 2.24 10.26 -17.57
N THR A 240 1.95 11.51 -17.87
CA THR A 240 0.73 11.91 -18.58
C THR A 240 0.88 11.62 -20.07
N ILE A 241 -0.08 10.86 -20.63
CA ILE A 241 -0.21 10.67 -22.08
C ILE A 241 -1.61 11.13 -22.50
N PRO A 242 -1.74 11.83 -23.64
CA PRO A 242 -3.01 12.42 -24.05
C PRO A 242 -4.19 11.44 -24.22
N ASN A 243 -3.94 10.14 -24.40
CA ASN A 243 -4.99 9.15 -24.72
C ASN A 243 -5.00 7.92 -23.79
N GLY A 244 -4.37 7.97 -22.61
CA GLY A 244 -4.25 6.82 -21.70
C GLY A 244 -3.34 5.70 -22.20
N ASN A 245 -3.22 4.63 -21.43
CA ASN A 245 -2.33 3.49 -21.71
C ASN A 245 -0.84 3.88 -21.82
N ALA A 246 -0.35 4.62 -20.83
CA ALA A 246 1.05 4.95 -20.73
C ALA A 246 1.91 3.69 -20.57
N ARG A 247 2.76 3.38 -21.55
CA ARG A 247 3.89 2.48 -21.32
C ARG A 247 4.97 3.26 -20.61
N SER A 248 5.21 2.93 -19.35
CA SER A 248 6.30 3.49 -18.56
C SER A 248 7.58 2.69 -18.74
N CYS A 249 8.70 3.32 -18.43
CA CYS A 249 10.02 2.71 -18.41
C CYS A 249 10.69 3.01 -17.05
N ILE A 250 11.83 2.39 -16.80
CA ILE A 250 12.60 2.57 -15.55
C ILE A 250 12.96 4.04 -15.35
N GLU A 251 13.27 4.77 -16.41
CA GLU A 251 13.61 6.19 -16.35
C GLU A 251 12.45 7.05 -15.85
N ASP A 252 11.20 6.68 -16.15
CA ASP A 252 10.03 7.38 -15.61
C ASP A 252 9.92 7.19 -14.09
N MET A 253 10.18 5.98 -13.59
CA MET A 253 10.24 5.71 -12.13
C MET A 253 11.38 6.50 -11.47
N VAL A 254 12.58 6.47 -12.07
CA VAL A 254 13.76 7.19 -11.56
C VAL A 254 13.50 8.69 -11.47
N LYS A 255 12.75 9.29 -12.40
CA LYS A 255 12.36 10.71 -12.32
C LYS A 255 11.57 11.00 -11.04
N HIS A 256 10.59 10.16 -10.69
CA HIS A 256 9.82 10.34 -9.46
C HIS A 256 10.70 10.18 -8.21
N ILE A 257 11.57 9.17 -8.17
CA ILE A 257 12.52 8.97 -7.07
C ILE A 257 13.40 10.21 -6.88
N LEU A 258 14.00 10.71 -7.98
CA LEU A 258 14.86 11.89 -7.94
C LEU A 258 14.07 13.16 -7.55
N TYR A 259 12.83 13.29 -7.98
CA TYR A 259 11.98 14.42 -7.63
C TYR A 259 11.70 14.44 -6.12
N VAL A 260 11.25 13.30 -5.55
CA VAL A 260 11.02 13.18 -4.10
C VAL A 260 12.31 13.40 -3.32
N LYS A 261 13.41 12.77 -3.76
CA LYS A 261 14.74 12.98 -3.16
C LYS A 261 15.13 14.46 -3.11
N ASN A 262 14.93 15.19 -4.21
CA ASN A 262 15.29 16.61 -4.28
C ASN A 262 14.39 17.49 -3.40
N LEU A 263 13.16 17.04 -3.14
CA LEU A 263 12.19 17.78 -2.36
C LEU A 263 12.36 17.57 -0.85
N VAL A 264 12.66 16.34 -0.40
CA VAL A 264 12.64 15.94 1.02
C VAL A 264 13.82 15.06 1.47
N GLY A 265 14.66 14.59 0.58
CA GLY A 265 15.79 13.69 0.89
C GLY A 265 15.52 12.23 0.54
N MET A 266 16.56 11.38 0.70
CA MET A 266 16.50 9.95 0.35
C MET A 266 15.82 9.07 1.41
N ASP A 267 15.72 9.55 2.65
CA ASP A 267 15.17 8.75 3.75
C ASP A 267 13.65 8.57 3.65
N ASN A 268 13.01 9.24 2.69
CA ASN A 268 11.56 9.27 2.52
C ASN A 268 11.06 8.63 1.22
N VAL A 269 11.92 7.98 0.45
CA VAL A 269 11.55 7.32 -0.81
C VAL A 269 12.27 5.99 -1.02
#